data_b38d675226e269123221636447f00179
#
_entry.id   b38d675226e269123221636447f00179
#
_cell.length_a   1.000
_cell.length_b   1.000
_cell.length_c   1.000
_cell.angle_alpha   90.00
_cell.angle_beta   90.00
_cell.angle_gamma   90.00
#
_symmetry.space_group_name_H-M   'P 1'
#
loop_
_entity.id
_entity.type
_entity.pdbx_description
1 polymer ?
#
loop_
_entity_poly.entity_id
_entity_poly.type
_entity_poly.pdbx_seq_one_letter_code
_entity_poly.pdbx_strand_id
1 'polypeptide(L)'
;MTFSDSVPSWPDDLPVAATAVTDGGLINRALRWNELFGPWPEEVRARLAAQARLRRYGRRTQVLAHDRQARELLCVVSGCLEVGCVDAEGRKFVHGLLGPGHIAPLVRLLEDVPLPYDYHAHEASVIVHLSCEVVLEVLGRHP
;
A
#
# COMPACT_ATOMS: atom_id res chain seq x y z
N MET A 1 18.60 6.85 -4.92
CA MET A 1 17.79 6.86 -3.70
C MET A 1 17.45 5.44 -3.29
N THR A 2 17.80 5.09 -2.10
CA THR A 2 17.53 3.76 -1.56
C THR A 2 16.37 3.85 -0.58
N PHE A 3 15.39 2.97 -0.74
CA PHE A 3 14.22 2.96 0.14
C PHE A 3 14.47 2.21 1.43
N SER A 4 15.53 1.43 1.48
CA SER A 4 15.78 0.52 2.59
C SER A 4 16.37 1.19 3.82
N ASP A 5 16.86 2.43 3.72
CA ASP A 5 17.60 3.04 4.81
C ASP A 5 16.71 3.50 5.96
N SER A 6 15.45 3.78 5.69
CA SER A 6 14.52 4.31 6.69
C SER A 6 13.43 3.33 7.11
N VAL A 7 13.39 2.14 6.53
CA VAL A 7 12.37 1.13 6.85
C VAL A 7 13.03 -0.18 7.24
N PRO A 8 12.37 -0.95 8.11
CA PRO A 8 12.90 -2.26 8.49
C PRO A 8 13.02 -3.19 7.28
N SER A 9 14.00 -4.09 7.33
CA SER A 9 14.15 -5.10 6.30
C SER A 9 12.97 -6.04 6.32
N TRP A 10 12.42 -6.30 5.15
CA TRP A 10 11.34 -7.27 5.02
C TRP A 10 11.94 -8.69 5.02
N PRO A 11 11.37 -9.61 5.79
CA PRO A 11 11.87 -10.98 5.81
C PRO A 11 11.77 -11.64 4.44
N ASP A 12 12.88 -12.21 3.97
CA ASP A 12 12.93 -12.86 2.66
C ASP A 12 12.11 -14.14 2.60
N ASP A 13 11.79 -14.72 3.76
CA ASP A 13 11.04 -15.96 3.83
C ASP A 13 9.54 -15.79 3.72
N LEU A 14 9.06 -14.55 3.59
CA LEU A 14 7.62 -14.34 3.41
C LEU A 14 7.18 -14.86 2.05
N PRO A 15 6.12 -15.66 2.02
CA PRO A 15 5.65 -16.23 0.76
C PRO A 15 5.09 -15.15 -0.14
N VAL A 16 5.68 -15.01 -1.33
CA VAL A 16 5.21 -14.09 -2.35
C VAL A 16 4.14 -14.76 -3.21
N ALA A 17 3.95 -16.06 -3.02
CA ALA A 17 3.06 -16.84 -3.87
C ALA A 17 1.59 -16.66 -3.53
N ALA A 18 1.27 -16.06 -2.42
CA ALA A 18 -0.12 -15.89 -2.03
C ALA A 18 -0.83 -14.97 -3.00
N THR A 19 -1.84 -15.50 -3.66
CA THR A 19 -2.69 -14.72 -4.55
C THR A 19 -3.92 -14.30 -3.77
N ALA A 20 -4.18 -13.02 -3.70
CA ALA A 20 -5.46 -12.46 -3.25
C ALA A 20 -6.12 -13.21 -2.09
N VAL A 21 -5.37 -13.86 -1.28
CA VAL A 21 -5.92 -14.63 -0.18
C VAL A 21 -5.92 -13.75 1.04
N THR A 22 -7.00 -13.79 1.77
CA THR A 22 -7.09 -13.23 3.09
C THR A 22 -6.24 -14.08 4.03
N ASP A 23 -4.95 -13.98 3.91
CA ASP A 23 -4.07 -14.54 4.92
C ASP A 23 -3.87 -13.47 5.98
N GLY A 24 -4.75 -13.49 6.97
CA GLY A 24 -4.72 -12.50 8.05
C GLY A 24 -3.39 -12.47 8.77
N GLY A 25 -2.73 -13.61 8.87
CA GLY A 25 -1.42 -13.69 9.50
C GLY A 25 -0.35 -12.93 8.73
N LEU A 26 -0.32 -13.13 7.42
CA LEU A 26 0.64 -12.45 6.55
C LEU A 26 0.36 -10.94 6.50
N ILE A 27 -0.90 -10.58 6.35
CA ILE A 27 -1.29 -9.18 6.31
C ILE A 27 -0.94 -8.48 7.62
N ASN A 28 -1.22 -9.12 8.76
CA ASN A 28 -0.90 -8.55 10.05
C ASN A 28 0.60 -8.34 10.21
N ARG A 29 1.42 -9.28 9.75
CA ARG A 29 2.87 -9.12 9.75
C ARG A 29 3.30 -7.97 8.85
N ALA A 30 2.66 -7.83 7.69
CA ALA A 30 2.95 -6.73 6.78
C ALA A 30 2.65 -5.38 7.43
N LEU A 31 1.51 -5.27 8.13
CA LEU A 31 1.16 -4.03 8.81
C LEU A 31 2.11 -3.71 9.95
N ARG A 32 2.64 -4.73 10.62
CA ARG A 32 3.62 -4.51 11.68
C ARG A 32 4.89 -3.86 11.15
N TRP A 33 5.29 -4.17 9.93
CA TRP A 33 6.48 -3.61 9.29
C TRP A 33 6.21 -2.31 8.55
N ASN A 34 4.94 -1.87 8.51
CA ASN A 34 4.56 -0.66 7.82
C ASN A 34 4.94 0.57 8.63
N GLU A 35 5.36 1.64 7.93
CA GLU A 35 5.81 2.87 8.58
C GLU A 35 4.70 3.57 9.38
N LEU A 36 3.45 3.42 8.95
CA LEU A 36 2.31 4.06 9.62
C LEU A 36 1.75 3.17 10.73
N PHE A 37 1.48 1.89 10.43
CA PHE A 37 0.75 1.01 11.32
C PHE A 37 1.64 0.28 12.31
N GLY A 38 2.95 0.24 12.08
CA GLY A 38 3.86 -0.47 12.96
C GLY A 38 3.74 -0.07 14.42
N PRO A 39 3.71 1.24 14.75
CA PRO A 39 3.61 1.69 16.14
C PRO A 39 2.24 1.50 16.78
N TRP A 40 1.21 1.14 16.01
CA TRP A 40 -0.14 1.02 16.54
C TRP A 40 -0.31 -0.25 17.37
N PRO A 41 -1.31 -0.26 18.30
CA PRO A 41 -1.58 -1.45 19.08
C PRO A 41 -1.88 -2.66 18.20
N GLU A 42 -1.46 -3.83 18.66
CA GLU A 42 -1.62 -5.05 17.87
C GLU A 42 -3.08 -5.36 17.57
N GLU A 43 -3.99 -5.12 18.52
CA GLU A 43 -5.40 -5.39 18.26
C GLU A 43 -5.97 -4.49 17.15
N VAL A 44 -5.45 -3.27 17.02
CA VAL A 44 -5.87 -2.36 15.96
C VAL A 44 -5.37 -2.90 14.63
N ARG A 45 -4.09 -3.32 14.57
CA ARG A 45 -3.55 -3.91 13.35
C ARG A 45 -4.31 -5.18 12.96
N ALA A 46 -4.69 -5.99 13.93
CA ALA A 46 -5.44 -7.21 13.66
C ALA A 46 -6.81 -6.91 13.04
N ARG A 47 -7.47 -5.87 13.50
CA ARG A 47 -8.76 -5.46 12.93
C ARG A 47 -8.59 -4.97 11.49
N LEU A 48 -7.56 -4.21 11.23
CA LEU A 48 -7.25 -3.75 9.88
C LEU A 48 -6.92 -4.94 8.97
N ALA A 49 -6.12 -5.86 9.47
CA ALA A 49 -5.72 -7.04 8.70
C ALA A 49 -6.92 -7.89 8.29
N ALA A 50 -7.92 -7.98 9.16
CA ALA A 50 -9.12 -8.77 8.88
C ALA A 50 -9.93 -8.22 7.69
N GLN A 51 -9.77 -6.96 7.36
CA GLN A 51 -10.52 -6.30 6.29
C GLN A 51 -9.64 -5.84 5.13
N ALA A 52 -8.37 -6.19 5.17
CA ALA A 52 -7.43 -5.84 4.13
C ALA A 52 -7.37 -6.94 3.07
N ARG A 53 -6.84 -6.60 1.89
CA ARG A 53 -6.62 -7.54 0.82
C ARG A 53 -5.17 -7.50 0.40
N LEU A 54 -4.62 -8.68 0.15
CA LEU A 54 -3.26 -8.79 -0.35
C LEU A 54 -3.33 -9.20 -1.81
N ARG A 55 -2.59 -8.47 -2.68
CA ARG A 55 -2.57 -8.76 -4.11
C ARG A 55 -1.15 -8.75 -4.63
N ARG A 56 -0.91 -9.57 -5.64
CA ARG A 56 0.35 -9.61 -6.37
C ARG A 56 0.18 -8.89 -7.70
N TYR A 57 1.20 -8.16 -8.08
CA TYR A 57 1.20 -7.43 -9.35
C TYR A 57 2.48 -7.75 -10.11
N GLY A 58 2.32 -8.07 -11.38
CA GLY A 58 3.47 -8.23 -12.25
C GLY A 58 4.09 -6.88 -12.59
N ARG A 59 5.30 -6.91 -13.07
CA ARG A 59 6.03 -5.70 -13.46
C ARG A 59 5.21 -4.88 -14.45
N ARG A 60 5.17 -3.57 -14.23
CA ARG A 60 4.47 -2.59 -15.06
C ARG A 60 2.94 -2.69 -15.04
N THR A 61 2.40 -3.49 -14.16
CA THR A 61 0.95 -3.59 -14.00
C THR A 61 0.45 -2.36 -13.25
N GLN A 62 -0.67 -1.80 -13.71
CA GLN A 62 -1.31 -0.70 -13.02
C GLN A 62 -1.97 -1.21 -11.74
N VAL A 63 -1.68 -0.57 -10.62
CA VAL A 63 -2.23 -0.94 -9.33
C VAL A 63 -3.45 -0.08 -9.01
N LEU A 64 -3.34 1.22 -9.27
CA LEU A 64 -4.43 2.16 -9.02
C LEU A 64 -4.33 3.29 -10.02
N ALA A 65 -5.41 3.55 -10.74
CA ALA A 65 -5.47 4.63 -11.72
C ALA A 65 -5.99 5.90 -11.06
N HIS A 66 -5.52 7.06 -11.56
CA HIS A 66 -5.93 8.36 -11.02
C HIS A 66 -7.42 8.63 -11.16
N ASP A 67 -8.07 8.02 -12.14
CA ASP A 67 -9.51 8.21 -12.39
C ASP A 67 -10.38 7.24 -11.58
N ARG A 68 -9.76 6.38 -10.79
CA ARG A 68 -10.50 5.45 -9.94
C ARG A 68 -11.08 6.17 -8.74
N GLN A 69 -12.33 5.85 -8.44
CA GLN A 69 -13.01 6.40 -7.28
C GLN A 69 -12.62 5.70 -5.98
N ALA A 70 -11.92 4.60 -6.08
CA ALA A 70 -11.55 3.82 -4.91
C ALA A 70 -10.69 4.64 -3.95
N ARG A 71 -11.16 4.74 -2.73
CA ARG A 71 -10.44 5.44 -1.66
C ARG A 71 -9.71 4.38 -0.84
N GLU A 72 -8.50 4.09 -1.27
CA GLU A 72 -7.69 3.01 -0.69
C GLU A 72 -6.29 3.49 -0.33
N LEU A 73 -5.71 2.81 0.64
CA LEU A 73 -4.28 2.92 0.94
C LEU A 73 -3.58 1.70 0.41
N LEU A 74 -2.40 1.91 -0.15
CA LEU A 74 -1.56 0.86 -0.70
C LEU A 74 -0.33 0.70 0.18
N CYS A 75 -0.17 -0.48 0.76
CA CYS A 75 0.98 -0.80 1.62
C CYS A 75 1.89 -1.75 0.86
N VAL A 76 3.11 -1.34 0.61
CA VAL A 76 4.05 -2.17 -0.13
C VAL A 76 4.63 -3.22 0.80
N VAL A 77 4.41 -4.48 0.46
CA VAL A 77 4.96 -5.62 1.21
C VAL A 77 6.31 -6.01 0.62
N SER A 78 6.35 -6.17 -0.70
CA SER A 78 7.60 -6.45 -1.41
C SER A 78 7.50 -5.79 -2.78
N GLY A 79 8.65 -5.57 -3.40
CA GLY A 79 8.72 -4.92 -4.69
C GLY A 79 8.79 -3.41 -4.57
N CYS A 80 8.24 -2.72 -5.57
CA CYS A 80 8.33 -1.27 -5.64
C CYS A 80 7.15 -0.72 -6.43
N LEU A 81 6.49 0.30 -5.87
CA LEU A 81 5.43 1.03 -6.56
C LEU A 81 6.00 2.32 -7.15
N GLU A 82 5.61 2.59 -8.38
CA GLU A 82 5.93 3.83 -9.07
C GLU A 82 4.72 4.75 -8.99
N VAL A 83 4.94 5.97 -8.52
CA VAL A 83 3.91 7.01 -8.44
C VAL A 83 4.19 8.00 -9.55
N GLY A 84 3.22 8.22 -10.43
CA GLY A 84 3.44 9.10 -11.56
C GLY A 84 2.16 9.66 -12.15
N CYS A 85 2.33 10.41 -13.21
CA CYS A 85 1.20 10.92 -13.98
C CYS A 85 1.59 11.01 -15.45
N VAL A 86 0.58 11.17 -16.29
CA VAL A 86 0.75 11.34 -17.73
C VAL A 86 0.17 12.69 -18.09
N ASP A 87 0.92 13.52 -18.82
CA ASP A 87 0.44 14.83 -19.24
C ASP A 87 -0.46 14.73 -20.48
N ALA A 88 -0.93 15.89 -20.95
CA ALA A 88 -1.84 15.96 -22.09
C ALA A 88 -1.22 15.44 -23.38
N GLU A 89 0.11 15.48 -23.50
CA GLU A 89 0.84 14.97 -24.66
C GLU A 89 1.21 13.50 -24.53
N GLY A 90 0.78 12.84 -23.46
CA GLY A 90 1.09 11.44 -23.23
C GLY A 90 2.45 11.18 -22.61
N ARG A 91 3.15 12.23 -22.16
CA ARG A 91 4.44 12.05 -21.52
C ARG A 91 4.26 11.60 -20.08
N LYS A 92 5.06 10.61 -19.69
CA LYS A 92 5.00 10.04 -18.35
C LYS A 92 5.99 10.74 -17.44
N PHE A 93 5.52 11.13 -16.28
CA PHE A 93 6.34 11.70 -15.22
C PHE A 93 6.30 10.80 -14.01
N VAL A 94 7.46 10.41 -13.51
CA VAL A 94 7.56 9.61 -12.28
C VAL A 94 7.87 10.56 -11.15
N HIS A 95 6.98 10.62 -10.15
CA HIS A 95 7.12 11.49 -9.01
C HIS A 95 7.90 10.81 -7.87
N GLY A 96 7.85 9.51 -7.81
CA GLY A 96 8.57 8.80 -6.78
C GLY A 96 8.38 7.29 -6.86
N LEU A 97 9.14 6.60 -6.05
CA LEU A 97 9.09 5.16 -5.91
C LEU A 97 8.88 4.84 -4.44
N LEU A 98 8.04 3.84 -4.18
CA LEU A 98 7.73 3.39 -2.82
C LEU A 98 8.18 1.94 -2.67
N GLY A 99 9.05 1.70 -1.71
CA GLY A 99 9.54 0.36 -1.41
C GLY A 99 8.79 -0.29 -0.25
N PRO A 100 9.25 -1.47 0.17
CA PRO A 100 8.61 -2.21 1.26
C PRO A 100 8.52 -1.41 2.54
N GLY A 101 7.39 -1.51 3.22
CA GLY A 101 7.12 -0.79 4.45
C GLY A 101 6.49 0.58 4.25
N HIS A 102 6.48 1.10 3.04
CA HIS A 102 5.87 2.38 2.75
C HIS A 102 4.39 2.24 2.43
N ILE A 103 3.66 3.34 2.59
CA ILE A 103 2.21 3.41 2.37
C ILE A 103 1.87 4.71 1.64
N ALA A 104 0.88 4.64 0.76
CA ALA A 104 0.36 5.80 0.03
C ALA A 104 -1.04 5.48 -0.49
N PRO A 105 -1.82 6.47 -0.83
CA PRO A 105 -1.65 7.91 -0.60
C PRO A 105 -2.30 8.33 0.73
N LEU A 106 -1.53 8.80 1.67
CA LEU A 106 -2.03 9.15 3.01
C LEU A 106 -3.03 10.30 3.00
N VAL A 107 -2.91 11.19 2.03
CA VAL A 107 -3.84 12.32 1.92
C VAL A 107 -5.28 11.87 1.75
N ARG A 108 -5.50 10.67 1.21
CA ARG A 108 -6.85 10.12 1.02
C ARG A 108 -7.55 9.78 2.34
N LEU A 109 -6.79 9.66 3.42
CA LEU A 109 -7.40 9.50 4.75
C LEU A 109 -8.02 10.80 5.23
N LEU A 110 -7.39 11.91 4.91
CA LEU A 110 -7.81 13.23 5.40
C LEU A 110 -8.83 13.88 4.48
N GLU A 111 -8.70 13.67 3.19
CA GLU A 111 -9.56 14.30 2.20
C GLU A 111 -10.02 13.29 1.16
N ASP A 112 -11.30 13.27 0.88
CA ASP A 112 -11.87 12.41 -0.15
C ASP A 112 -11.82 13.12 -1.50
N VAL A 113 -10.61 13.42 -1.94
CA VAL A 113 -10.36 14.10 -3.21
C VAL A 113 -9.51 13.17 -4.10
N PRO A 114 -9.94 12.92 -5.34
CA PRO A 114 -9.13 12.12 -6.26
C PRO A 114 -7.77 12.78 -6.48
N LEU A 115 -6.72 11.98 -6.49
CA LEU A 115 -5.38 12.46 -6.75
C LEU A 115 -5.04 12.25 -8.23
N PRO A 116 -4.23 13.14 -8.82
CA PRO A 116 -3.88 13.04 -10.24
C PRO A 116 -2.77 12.02 -10.52
N TYR A 117 -2.55 11.08 -9.62
CA TYR A 117 -1.45 10.12 -9.73
C TYR A 117 -1.93 8.74 -10.06
N ASP A 118 -1.13 8.05 -10.87
CA ASP A 118 -1.30 6.63 -11.14
C ASP A 118 -0.23 5.85 -10.38
N TYR A 119 -0.59 4.65 -9.95
CA TYR A 119 0.32 3.76 -9.23
C TYR A 119 0.53 2.52 -10.07
N HIS A 120 1.79 2.23 -10.39
CA HIS A 120 2.17 1.05 -11.16
C HIS A 120 3.20 0.25 -10.39
N ALA A 121 3.20 -1.06 -10.60
CA ALA A 121 4.26 -1.90 -10.08
C ALA A 121 5.52 -1.67 -10.92
N HIS A 122 6.54 -1.07 -10.33
CA HIS A 122 7.81 -0.84 -10.98
C HIS A 122 8.54 -2.16 -11.25
N GLU A 123 8.32 -3.12 -10.37
CA GLU A 123 8.79 -4.49 -10.50
C GLU A 123 7.72 -5.39 -9.92
N ALA A 124 7.87 -6.72 -10.00
CA ALA A 124 6.91 -7.63 -9.40
C ALA A 124 6.72 -7.28 -7.92
N SER A 125 5.49 -7.05 -7.50
CA SER A 125 5.21 -6.48 -6.19
C SER A 125 4.06 -7.18 -5.50
N VAL A 126 4.09 -7.14 -4.18
CA VAL A 126 2.99 -7.59 -3.32
C VAL A 126 2.50 -6.39 -2.53
N ILE A 127 1.21 -6.12 -2.64
CA ILE A 127 0.60 -4.93 -2.07
C ILE A 127 -0.57 -5.32 -1.19
N VAL A 128 -0.66 -4.72 -0.02
CA VAL A 128 -1.83 -4.81 0.84
C VAL A 128 -2.72 -3.61 0.57
N HIS A 129 -3.98 -3.86 0.26
CA HIS A 129 -4.98 -2.84 0.01
C HIS A 129 -5.84 -2.65 1.26
N LEU A 130 -5.96 -1.42 1.71
CA LEU A 130 -6.80 -1.04 2.85
C LEU A 130 -7.78 0.03 2.43
N SER A 131 -9.06 -0.16 2.75
CA SER A 131 -10.05 0.89 2.56
C SER A 131 -9.79 2.02 3.55
N CYS A 132 -9.77 3.26 3.05
CA CYS A 132 -9.64 4.42 3.94
C CYS A 132 -10.79 4.50 4.94
N GLU A 133 -12.00 4.13 4.52
CA GLU A 133 -13.15 4.13 5.40
C GLU A 133 -12.96 3.16 6.57
N VAL A 134 -12.41 1.98 6.29
CA VAL A 134 -12.13 0.99 7.32
C VAL A 134 -11.09 1.51 8.31
N VAL A 135 -10.03 2.14 7.79
CA VAL A 135 -8.97 2.70 8.64
C VAL A 135 -9.55 3.77 9.57
N LEU A 136 -10.37 4.67 9.02
CA LEU A 136 -10.98 5.73 9.82
C LEU A 136 -11.95 5.17 10.85
N GLU A 137 -12.73 4.15 10.49
CA GLU A 137 -13.64 3.50 11.41
C GLU A 137 -12.90 2.88 12.59
N VAL A 138 -11.81 2.16 12.28
CA VAL A 138 -11.01 1.52 13.34
C VAL A 138 -10.38 2.58 14.24
N LEU A 139 -9.88 3.68 13.67
CA LEU A 139 -9.32 4.78 14.44
C LEU A 139 -10.36 5.44 15.34
N GLY A 140 -11.60 5.55 14.87
CA GLY A 140 -12.68 6.13 15.66
C GLY A 140 -13.00 5.33 16.91
N ARG A 141 -12.76 4.02 16.88
CA ARG A 141 -12.97 3.14 18.03
C ARG A 141 -11.76 3.08 18.96
N HIS A 142 -10.60 3.56 18.49
CA HIS A 142 -9.34 3.54 19.23
C HIS A 142 -8.66 4.90 19.09
N PRO A 143 -9.27 5.95 19.64
CA PRO A 143 -8.71 7.30 19.53
C PRO A 143 -7.41 7.48 20.30
#